data_5912003f88591666a4750a81982e397d
#
_entry.id   5912003f88591666a4750a81982e397d
#
_cell.length_a   1.000
_cell.length_b   1.000
_cell.length_c   1.000
_cell.angle_alpha   90.00
_cell.angle_beta   90.00
_cell.angle_gamma   90.00
#
_symmetry.space_group_name_H-M   'P 1'
#
loop_
_entity.id
_entity.type
_entity.pdbx_description
1 polymer ?
#
loop_
_entity_poly.entity_id
_entity_poly.type
_entity_poly.pdbx_seq_one_letter_code
_entity_poly.pdbx_strand_id
1 'polypeptide(L)'
;VAKGEIKGQCAWRAEGETSLRSTSITLPFNQVLDAEGLSEDCRCLCVVEPTGFTLAQGEGDTSGPGTLTVTAMLRLRGWRPYQLQCVTDAFSTKFETTQTMQNILSERIVCPLSASATLKGSGALPDAGAKVLACFAFFGPAQLAFQNGRWNLTARVTVTAFAENTLAELESYEKTLEMDLALDTTLPETADLYPECW
;
A
#
# COMPACT_ATOMS: atom_id res chain seq x y z
N VAL A 1 4.94 16.23 7.11
CA VAL A 1 3.66 16.50 6.46
C VAL A 1 3.37 15.34 5.50
N ALA A 2 2.24 14.65 5.68
CA ALA A 2 1.72 13.65 4.76
C ALA A 2 0.77 14.32 3.77
N LYS A 3 1.03 14.13 2.47
CA LYS A 3 0.19 14.66 1.40
C LYS A 3 -0.12 13.54 0.42
N GLY A 4 -1.33 13.52 -0.09
CA GLY A 4 -1.73 12.51 -1.06
C GLY A 4 -3.15 12.70 -1.54
N GLU A 5 -3.65 11.67 -2.21
CA GLU A 5 -5.00 11.63 -2.75
C GLU A 5 -5.63 10.27 -2.46
N ILE A 6 -6.87 10.28 -2.00
CA ILE A 6 -7.70 9.09 -1.90
C ILE A 6 -8.57 9.07 -3.15
N LYS A 7 -8.46 8.01 -3.94
CA LYS A 7 -9.24 7.82 -5.16
C LYS A 7 -10.32 6.78 -4.93
N GLY A 8 -11.50 7.06 -5.41
CA GLY A 8 -12.65 6.18 -5.31
C GLY A 8 -13.56 6.32 -6.50
N GLN A 9 -14.56 5.46 -6.56
CA GLN A 9 -15.65 5.56 -7.53
C GLN A 9 -16.98 5.51 -6.80
N CYS A 10 -17.90 6.35 -7.24
CA CYS A 10 -19.27 6.37 -6.76
C CYS A 10 -20.18 5.92 -7.89
N ALA A 11 -21.06 4.97 -7.63
CA ALA A 11 -22.11 4.57 -8.53
C ALA A 11 -23.47 4.91 -7.89
N TRP A 12 -24.36 5.47 -8.67
CA TRP A 12 -25.68 5.87 -8.19
C TRP A 12 -26.72 5.72 -9.28
N ARG A 13 -27.97 5.68 -8.88
CA ARG A 13 -29.11 5.71 -9.77
C ARG A 13 -29.91 6.98 -9.51
N ALA A 14 -30.15 7.77 -10.55
CA ALA A 14 -31.03 8.93 -10.43
C ALA A 14 -32.48 8.48 -10.35
N GLU A 15 -33.31 9.26 -9.67
CA GLU A 15 -34.73 9.01 -9.57
C GLU A 15 -35.37 8.96 -10.96
N GLY A 16 -36.13 7.90 -11.23
CA GLY A 16 -36.78 7.68 -12.54
C GLY A 16 -35.88 7.09 -13.63
N GLU A 17 -34.58 6.90 -13.38
CA GLU A 17 -33.67 6.22 -14.30
C GLU A 17 -33.57 4.72 -14.01
N THR A 18 -33.43 3.93 -15.05
CA THR A 18 -33.20 2.48 -14.91
C THR A 18 -31.74 2.14 -14.83
N SER A 19 -30.87 2.92 -15.48
CA SER A 19 -29.44 2.64 -15.53
C SER A 19 -28.65 3.33 -14.45
N LEU A 20 -27.51 2.70 -14.04
CA LEU A 20 -26.57 3.24 -13.09
C LEU A 20 -25.62 4.23 -13.77
N ARG A 21 -25.29 5.28 -13.05
CA ARG A 21 -24.22 6.23 -13.37
C ARG A 21 -23.04 5.99 -12.47
N SER A 22 -21.84 6.28 -12.94
CA SER A 22 -20.62 6.23 -12.13
C SER A 22 -19.74 7.44 -12.36
N THR A 23 -19.03 7.86 -11.33
CA THR A 23 -18.02 8.92 -11.40
C THR A 23 -16.82 8.58 -10.54
N SER A 24 -15.65 9.00 -10.98
CA SER A 24 -14.43 8.92 -10.17
C SER A 24 -14.39 10.11 -9.21
N ILE A 25 -14.00 9.84 -7.98
CA ILE A 25 -13.82 10.83 -6.93
C ILE A 25 -12.36 10.85 -6.53
N THR A 26 -11.80 12.05 -6.39
CA THR A 26 -10.45 12.25 -5.88
C THR A 26 -10.53 13.21 -4.71
N LEU A 27 -10.11 12.75 -3.54
CA LEU A 27 -10.08 13.51 -2.30
C LEU A 27 -8.63 13.79 -1.92
N PRO A 28 -8.13 15.02 -2.13
CA PRO A 28 -6.80 15.37 -1.68
C PRO A 28 -6.77 15.50 -0.15
N PHE A 29 -5.66 15.07 0.45
CA PHE A 29 -5.42 15.31 1.87
C PHE A 29 -4.05 15.94 2.09
N ASN A 30 -3.95 16.70 3.18
CA ASN A 30 -2.72 17.31 3.64
C ASN A 30 -2.76 17.32 5.17
N GLN A 31 -2.02 16.43 5.81
CA GLN A 31 -2.02 16.26 7.25
C GLN A 31 -0.63 16.49 7.83
N VAL A 32 -0.56 17.33 8.84
CA VAL A 32 0.64 17.44 9.66
C VAL A 32 0.59 16.32 10.69
N LEU A 33 1.62 15.48 10.70
CA LEU A 33 1.80 14.42 11.69
C LEU A 33 2.92 14.87 12.62
N ASP A 34 2.61 14.92 13.90
CA ASP A 34 3.60 15.09 14.96
C ASP A 34 3.81 13.73 15.63
N ALA A 35 5.04 13.25 15.58
CA ALA A 35 5.39 11.96 16.16
C ALA A 35 6.72 12.12 16.90
N GLU A 36 6.72 11.71 18.17
CA GLU A 36 7.90 11.76 19.02
C GLU A 36 9.05 10.96 18.40
N GLY A 37 10.25 11.55 18.39
CA GLY A 37 11.44 10.93 17.86
C GLY A 37 11.68 11.12 16.36
N LEU A 38 10.77 11.78 15.63
CA LEU A 38 11.03 12.18 14.24
C LEU A 38 11.86 13.46 14.19
N SER A 39 12.87 13.46 13.34
CA SER A 39 13.76 14.59 13.04
C SER A 39 13.89 14.74 11.51
N GLU A 40 14.48 15.84 11.06
CA GLU A 40 14.61 16.14 9.63
C GLU A 40 15.49 15.14 8.87
N ASP A 41 16.39 14.44 9.56
CA ASP A 41 17.25 13.40 9.01
C ASP A 41 16.57 12.03 8.91
N CYS A 42 15.35 11.88 9.43
CA CYS A 42 14.55 10.66 9.32
C CYS A 42 14.06 10.44 7.90
N ARG A 43 14.21 9.22 7.42
CA ARG A 43 13.47 8.74 6.25
C ARG A 43 12.15 8.21 6.73
N CYS A 44 11.06 8.58 6.04
CA CYS A 44 9.71 8.22 6.45
C CYS A 44 8.96 7.54 5.31
N LEU A 45 8.18 6.52 5.67
CA LEU A 45 7.16 5.92 4.82
C LEU A 45 5.81 6.16 5.48
N CYS A 46 4.87 6.69 4.72
CA CYS A 46 3.48 6.89 5.17
C CYS A 46 2.55 6.04 4.31
N VAL A 47 1.79 5.18 4.96
CA VAL A 47 0.74 4.37 4.33
C VAL A 47 -0.60 4.91 4.81
N VAL A 48 -1.53 5.08 3.88
CA VAL A 48 -2.88 5.60 4.14
C VAL A 48 -3.88 4.49 3.86
N GLU A 49 -4.65 4.12 4.88
CA GLU A 49 -5.68 3.08 4.81
C GLU A 49 -7.05 3.73 5.05
N PRO A 50 -7.93 3.81 4.04
CA PRO A 50 -9.32 4.21 4.27
C PRO A 50 -10.00 3.21 5.21
N THR A 51 -10.60 3.71 6.31
CA THR A 51 -11.24 2.88 7.34
C THR A 51 -12.75 2.99 7.34
N GLY A 52 -13.28 4.00 6.67
CA GLY A 52 -14.72 4.18 6.57
C GLY A 52 -15.10 5.34 5.66
N PHE A 53 -16.33 5.34 5.26
CA PHE A 53 -16.92 6.45 4.52
C PHE A 53 -18.37 6.66 4.92
N THR A 54 -18.83 7.89 4.82
CA THR A 54 -20.23 8.28 4.97
C THR A 54 -20.63 9.20 3.82
N LEU A 55 -21.82 8.97 3.28
CA LEU A 55 -22.42 9.84 2.29
C LEU A 55 -23.65 10.48 2.92
N ALA A 56 -23.61 11.78 3.11
CA ALA A 56 -24.75 12.55 3.56
C ALA A 56 -25.38 13.29 2.37
N GLN A 57 -26.68 13.13 2.19
CA GLN A 57 -27.45 14.00 1.30
C GLN A 57 -27.69 15.34 1.99
N GLY A 58 -27.61 16.45 1.24
CA GLY A 58 -27.92 17.75 1.77
C GLY A 58 -29.35 17.82 2.33
N GLU A 59 -29.54 18.53 3.43
CA GLU A 59 -30.88 18.78 3.98
C GLU A 59 -31.69 19.62 2.99
N GLY A 60 -32.84 19.10 2.57
CA GLY A 60 -33.79 19.77 1.67
C GLY A 60 -33.61 19.38 0.23
N ASP A 61 -34.69 19.00 -0.38
CA ASP A 61 -34.91 18.56 -1.77
C ASP A 61 -33.89 17.54 -2.32
N THR A 62 -34.37 16.44 -2.84
CA THR A 62 -33.61 15.24 -3.29
C THR A 62 -32.58 15.48 -4.41
N SER A 63 -32.40 16.73 -4.83
CA SER A 63 -31.49 17.16 -5.90
C SER A 63 -30.23 17.93 -5.42
N GLY A 64 -30.03 18.06 -4.10
CA GLY A 64 -28.87 18.78 -3.55
C GLY A 64 -27.54 17.99 -3.66
N PRO A 65 -26.38 18.70 -3.63
CA PRO A 65 -25.08 18.05 -3.65
C PRO A 65 -24.88 17.19 -2.38
N GLY A 66 -24.52 15.93 -2.57
CA GLY A 66 -24.14 15.05 -1.45
C GLY A 66 -22.73 15.36 -0.95
N THR A 67 -22.51 15.17 0.34
CA THR A 67 -21.18 15.29 0.97
C THR A 67 -20.65 13.87 1.26
N LEU A 68 -19.51 13.54 0.64
CA LEU A 68 -18.76 12.33 0.96
C LEU A 68 -17.67 12.62 1.98
N THR A 69 -17.74 11.95 3.12
CA THR A 69 -16.69 11.98 4.13
C THR A 69 -15.98 10.64 4.15
N VAL A 70 -14.65 10.66 4.06
CA VAL A 70 -13.81 9.47 4.16
C VAL A 70 -12.96 9.59 5.42
N THR A 71 -13.01 8.56 6.24
CA THR A 71 -12.11 8.39 7.39
C THR A 71 -10.95 7.49 6.97
N ALA A 72 -9.73 7.90 7.27
CA ALA A 72 -8.55 7.13 6.93
C ALA A 72 -7.58 7.09 8.11
N MET A 73 -6.89 5.98 8.25
CA MET A 73 -5.79 5.79 9.17
C MET A 73 -4.47 6.03 8.43
N LEU A 74 -3.63 6.89 9.01
CA LEU A 74 -2.28 7.12 8.52
C LEU A 74 -1.29 6.35 9.40
N ARG A 75 -0.55 5.44 8.82
CA ARG A 75 0.51 4.69 9.48
C ARG A 75 1.86 5.23 9.02
N LEU A 76 2.62 5.78 9.98
CA LEU A 76 3.92 6.36 9.71
C LEU A 76 5.02 5.47 10.27
N ARG A 77 6.01 5.13 9.45
CA ARG A 77 7.26 4.50 9.87
C ARG A 77 8.41 5.45 9.55
N GLY A 78 9.25 5.71 10.54
CA GLY A 78 10.44 6.54 10.40
C GLY A 78 11.68 5.78 10.83
N TRP A 79 12.79 5.98 10.12
CA TRP A 79 14.11 5.46 10.49
C TRP A 79 15.17 6.48 10.17
N ARG A 80 16.23 6.48 10.95
CA ARG A 80 17.38 7.36 10.77
C ARG A 80 18.68 6.58 10.86
N PRO A 81 19.73 7.03 10.15
CA PRO A 81 21.07 6.48 10.33
C PRO A 81 21.52 6.69 11.78
N TYR A 82 22.09 5.68 12.36
CA TYR A 82 22.72 5.76 13.68
C TYR A 82 24.14 5.23 13.60
N GLN A 83 25.08 5.95 14.18
CA GLN A 83 26.47 5.51 14.31
C GLN A 83 26.70 5.01 15.73
N LEU A 84 27.05 3.75 15.85
CA LEU A 84 27.45 3.14 17.10
C LEU A 84 28.96 3.10 17.15
N GLN A 85 29.54 3.73 18.17
CA GLN A 85 30.96 3.59 18.46
C GLN A 85 31.16 2.45 19.45
N CYS A 86 31.88 1.42 19.03
CA CYS A 86 32.22 0.28 19.88
C CYS A 86 33.70 0.22 20.14
N VAL A 87 34.06 -0.12 21.36
CA VAL A 87 35.45 -0.46 21.68
C VAL A 87 35.70 -1.88 21.19
N THR A 88 36.61 -2.04 20.25
CA THR A 88 36.96 -3.34 19.65
C THR A 88 38.22 -3.94 20.25
N ASP A 89 39.04 -3.11 20.89
CA ASP A 89 40.26 -3.52 21.58
C ASP A 89 40.61 -2.55 22.70
N ALA A 90 41.24 -3.02 23.75
CA ALA A 90 41.76 -2.21 24.83
C ALA A 90 43.06 -2.83 25.36
N PHE A 91 44.06 -2.01 25.56
CA PHE A 91 45.34 -2.45 26.12
C PHE A 91 45.87 -1.44 27.13
N SER A 92 46.72 -1.89 28.01
CA SER A 92 47.48 -1.04 28.94
C SER A 92 48.97 -1.37 28.88
N THR A 93 49.82 -0.33 28.91
CA THR A 93 51.25 -0.49 29.00
C THR A 93 51.76 -0.62 30.44
N LYS A 94 50.88 -0.44 31.43
CA LYS A 94 51.26 -0.43 32.87
C LYS A 94 50.60 -1.54 33.68
N PHE A 95 49.50 -2.08 33.20
CA PHE A 95 48.72 -3.06 33.94
C PHE A 95 48.36 -4.24 33.04
N GLU A 96 48.28 -5.43 33.65
CA GLU A 96 47.71 -6.58 32.99
C GLU A 96 46.21 -6.32 32.69
N THR A 97 45.80 -6.54 31.46
CA THR A 97 44.44 -6.23 31.01
C THR A 97 43.71 -7.51 30.65
N THR A 98 42.56 -7.75 31.27
CA THR A 98 41.63 -8.81 30.87
C THR A 98 40.49 -8.21 30.10
N GLN A 99 40.19 -8.74 28.92
CA GLN A 99 39.09 -8.28 28.08
C GLN A 99 37.98 -9.32 28.06
N THR A 100 36.75 -8.87 28.24
CA THR A 100 35.58 -9.68 27.99
C THR A 100 34.86 -9.10 26.77
N MET A 101 34.84 -9.85 25.67
CA MET A 101 34.19 -9.43 24.45
C MET A 101 32.77 -10.04 24.39
N GLN A 102 31.82 -9.24 23.97
CA GLN A 102 30.46 -9.67 23.71
C GLN A 102 30.10 -9.39 22.23
N ASN A 103 29.66 -10.41 21.54
CA ASN A 103 29.12 -10.23 20.19
C ASN A 103 27.72 -9.63 20.25
N ILE A 104 27.56 -8.49 19.61
CA ILE A 104 26.25 -7.85 19.47
C ILE A 104 25.77 -8.12 18.05
N LEU A 105 24.62 -8.80 17.93
CA LEU A 105 23.94 -8.92 16.67
C LEU A 105 23.20 -7.61 16.41
N SER A 106 23.47 -6.96 15.28
CA SER A 106 22.77 -5.75 14.87
C SER A 106 22.19 -5.92 13.48
N GLU A 107 20.98 -5.44 13.28
CA GLU A 107 20.35 -5.36 11.97
C GLU A 107 20.58 -3.97 11.38
N ARG A 108 20.82 -3.94 10.09
CA ARG A 108 21.02 -2.70 9.36
C ARG A 108 19.98 -2.59 8.25
N ILE A 109 19.18 -1.54 8.27
CA ILE A 109 18.34 -1.19 7.14
C ILE A 109 19.23 -0.68 6.01
N VAL A 110 19.27 -1.42 4.91
CA VAL A 110 20.15 -1.11 3.77
C VAL A 110 19.51 -0.06 2.88
N CYS A 111 18.29 -0.30 2.41
CA CYS A 111 17.54 0.66 1.61
C CYS A 111 16.07 0.22 1.49
N PRO A 112 15.13 1.16 1.30
CA PRO A 112 13.84 0.84 0.75
C PRO A 112 14.00 0.49 -0.74
N LEU A 113 13.40 -0.61 -1.18
CA LEU A 113 13.29 -0.98 -2.58
C LEU A 113 11.88 -0.70 -3.03
N SER A 114 11.72 -0.18 -4.24
CA SER A 114 10.42 -0.07 -4.89
C SER A 114 10.50 -0.71 -6.27
N ALA A 115 9.49 -1.47 -6.62
CA ALA A 115 9.36 -2.06 -7.93
C ALA A 115 7.91 -1.95 -8.38
N SER A 116 7.70 -1.85 -9.67
CA SER A 116 6.37 -1.80 -10.27
C SER A 116 6.26 -2.83 -11.39
N ALA A 117 5.10 -3.44 -11.52
CA ALA A 117 4.80 -4.35 -12.61
C ALA A 117 3.43 -4.03 -13.20
N THR A 118 3.29 -4.29 -14.50
CA THR A 118 1.99 -4.21 -15.16
C THR A 118 1.48 -5.62 -15.41
N LEU A 119 0.37 -5.96 -14.74
CA LEU A 119 -0.33 -7.20 -14.99
C LEU A 119 -1.40 -6.99 -16.05
N LYS A 120 -1.49 -7.91 -16.99
CA LYS A 120 -2.53 -7.92 -17.99
C LYS A 120 -3.32 -9.22 -17.87
N GLY A 121 -4.63 -9.08 -17.84
CA GLY A 121 -5.55 -10.21 -17.82
C GLY A 121 -6.81 -9.87 -18.59
N SER A 122 -7.43 -10.86 -19.19
CA SER A 122 -8.75 -10.74 -19.80
C SER A 122 -9.72 -11.65 -19.10
N GLY A 123 -10.98 -11.26 -19.03
CA GLY A 123 -12.08 -12.04 -18.52
C GLY A 123 -13.33 -11.68 -19.30
N ALA A 124 -14.20 -12.65 -19.57
CA ALA A 124 -15.51 -12.38 -20.09
C ALA A 124 -16.46 -12.11 -18.92
N LEU A 125 -17.25 -11.06 -19.02
CA LEU A 125 -18.41 -10.90 -18.14
C LEU A 125 -19.45 -11.95 -18.55
N PRO A 126 -20.15 -12.58 -17.61
CA PRO A 126 -21.21 -13.56 -17.91
C PRO A 126 -22.31 -12.99 -18.79
N ASP A 127 -22.62 -11.73 -18.57
CA ASP A 127 -23.58 -10.99 -19.40
C ASP A 127 -22.81 -10.14 -20.43
N ALA A 128 -22.94 -10.48 -21.72
CA ALA A 128 -22.28 -9.77 -22.83
C ALA A 128 -22.75 -8.31 -22.98
N GLY A 129 -23.91 -7.95 -22.42
CA GLY A 129 -24.46 -6.59 -22.40
C GLY A 129 -24.09 -5.79 -21.17
N ALA A 130 -23.35 -6.37 -20.22
CA ALA A 130 -23.01 -5.70 -18.97
C ALA A 130 -22.09 -4.50 -19.20
N LYS A 131 -22.39 -3.40 -18.48
CA LYS A 131 -21.63 -2.16 -18.49
C LYS A 131 -20.77 -2.08 -17.25
N VAL A 132 -19.42 -2.10 -17.41
CA VAL A 132 -18.49 -1.93 -16.29
C VAL A 132 -18.59 -0.51 -15.75
N LEU A 133 -18.85 -0.38 -14.46
CA LEU A 133 -18.97 0.89 -13.74
C LEU A 133 -17.70 1.24 -12.97
N ALA A 134 -17.06 0.23 -12.35
CA ALA A 134 -15.89 0.39 -11.52
C ALA A 134 -15.01 -0.87 -11.59
N CYS A 135 -13.71 -0.70 -11.38
CA CYS A 135 -12.77 -1.80 -11.30
C CYS A 135 -11.72 -1.47 -10.23
N PHE A 136 -11.50 -2.41 -9.32
CA PHE A 136 -10.52 -2.28 -8.24
C PHE A 136 -9.59 -3.49 -8.24
N ALA A 137 -8.36 -3.27 -7.81
CA ALA A 137 -7.39 -4.33 -7.63
C ALA A 137 -6.94 -4.36 -6.16
N PHE A 138 -6.90 -5.56 -5.59
CA PHE A 138 -6.46 -5.79 -4.22
C PHE A 138 -5.28 -6.76 -4.25
N PHE A 139 -4.23 -6.40 -3.52
CA PHE A 139 -3.09 -7.27 -3.36
C PHE A 139 -3.31 -8.23 -2.18
N GLY A 140 -3.10 -9.50 -2.44
CA GLY A 140 -2.96 -10.50 -1.38
C GLY A 140 -1.56 -10.43 -0.74
N PRO A 141 -1.30 -11.30 0.24
CA PRO A 141 0.01 -11.38 0.86
C PRO A 141 1.11 -11.64 -0.17
N ALA A 142 2.16 -10.81 -0.11
CA ALA A 142 3.32 -10.98 -0.94
C ALA A 142 4.31 -11.97 -0.30
N GLN A 143 4.96 -12.77 -1.12
CA GLN A 143 6.02 -13.70 -0.73
C GLN A 143 7.30 -13.33 -1.46
N LEU A 144 8.41 -13.38 -0.73
CA LEU A 144 9.75 -13.15 -1.27
C LEU A 144 10.56 -14.43 -1.21
N ALA A 145 11.25 -14.73 -2.29
CA ALA A 145 12.15 -15.88 -2.35
C ALA A 145 13.43 -15.51 -3.13
N PHE A 146 14.57 -15.94 -2.62
CA PHE A 146 15.84 -15.83 -3.34
C PHE A 146 16.03 -17.10 -4.20
N GLN A 147 16.02 -16.93 -5.51
CA GLN A 147 16.14 -18.03 -6.47
C GLN A 147 17.00 -17.61 -7.65
N ASN A 148 17.87 -18.49 -8.11
CA ASN A 148 18.75 -18.26 -9.27
C ASN A 148 19.59 -16.98 -9.14
N GLY A 149 20.05 -16.67 -7.91
CA GLY A 149 20.90 -15.51 -7.64
C GLY A 149 20.17 -14.16 -7.59
N ARG A 150 18.86 -14.16 -7.50
CA ARG A 150 18.04 -12.94 -7.40
C ARG A 150 16.82 -13.11 -6.52
N TRP A 151 16.32 -12.01 -6.02
CA TRP A 151 15.07 -11.95 -5.28
C TRP A 151 13.88 -11.91 -6.24
N ASN A 152 12.89 -12.75 -5.97
CA ASN A 152 11.61 -12.79 -6.68
C ASN A 152 10.48 -12.51 -5.69
N LEU A 153 9.58 -11.64 -6.08
CA LEU A 153 8.37 -11.31 -5.33
C LEU A 153 7.18 -11.93 -6.05
N THR A 154 6.44 -12.76 -5.34
CA THR A 154 5.18 -13.34 -5.83
C THR A 154 4.02 -12.83 -5.00
N ALA A 155 2.92 -12.49 -5.66
CA ALA A 155 1.69 -12.08 -4.99
C ALA A 155 0.47 -12.44 -5.84
N ARG A 156 -0.68 -12.55 -5.18
CA ARG A 156 -1.98 -12.65 -5.86
C ARG A 156 -2.62 -11.27 -5.91
N VAL A 157 -3.13 -10.93 -7.07
CA VAL A 157 -3.88 -9.69 -7.28
C VAL A 157 -5.30 -10.07 -7.66
N THR A 158 -6.26 -9.76 -6.79
CA THR A 158 -7.68 -9.95 -7.08
C THR A 158 -8.21 -8.66 -7.69
N VAL A 159 -8.71 -8.77 -8.91
CA VAL A 159 -9.38 -7.69 -9.62
C VAL A 159 -10.87 -7.91 -9.49
N THR A 160 -11.57 -6.94 -8.89
CA THR A 160 -13.03 -6.92 -8.76
C THR A 160 -13.60 -5.86 -9.69
N ALA A 161 -14.45 -6.26 -10.61
CA ALA A 161 -15.19 -5.36 -11.48
C ALA A 161 -16.66 -5.30 -11.01
N PHE A 162 -17.19 -4.10 -10.85
CA PHE A 162 -18.60 -3.86 -10.63
C PHE A 162 -19.22 -3.47 -11.96
N ALA A 163 -20.26 -4.17 -12.35
CA ALA A 163 -20.94 -3.94 -13.62
C ALA A 163 -22.44 -3.93 -13.44
N GLU A 164 -23.12 -3.15 -14.27
CA GLU A 164 -24.57 -3.17 -14.44
C GLU A 164 -24.91 -4.23 -15.49
N ASN A 165 -25.73 -5.22 -15.14
CA ASN A 165 -26.20 -6.25 -16.06
C ASN A 165 -27.33 -5.71 -16.97
N THR A 166 -27.81 -6.53 -17.90
CA THR A 166 -28.89 -6.16 -18.83
C THR A 166 -30.24 -5.95 -18.14
N LEU A 167 -30.38 -6.40 -16.88
CA LEU A 167 -31.59 -6.16 -16.06
C LEU A 167 -31.46 -4.90 -15.18
N ALA A 168 -30.41 -4.10 -15.39
CA ALA A 168 -30.07 -2.90 -14.61
C ALA A 168 -29.77 -3.19 -13.12
N GLU A 169 -29.24 -4.37 -12.82
CA GLU A 169 -28.80 -4.77 -11.50
C GLU A 169 -27.28 -4.65 -11.39
N LEU A 170 -26.81 -4.29 -10.20
CA LEU A 170 -25.37 -4.21 -9.90
C LEU A 170 -24.84 -5.59 -9.54
N GLU A 171 -23.84 -6.05 -10.28
CA GLU A 171 -23.15 -7.30 -10.04
C GLU A 171 -21.64 -7.07 -9.85
N SER A 172 -21.00 -7.97 -9.12
CA SER A 172 -19.55 -7.98 -8.97
C SER A 172 -18.92 -9.23 -9.60
N TYR A 173 -17.83 -9.03 -10.30
CA TYR A 173 -17.06 -10.09 -10.95
C TYR A 173 -15.63 -10.03 -10.47
N GLU A 174 -15.10 -11.19 -10.08
CA GLU A 174 -13.74 -11.27 -9.55
C GLU A 174 -12.86 -12.13 -10.44
N LYS A 175 -11.62 -11.69 -10.59
CA LYS A 175 -10.57 -12.46 -11.24
C LYS A 175 -9.28 -12.32 -10.48
N THR A 176 -8.67 -13.45 -10.14
CA THR A 176 -7.33 -13.49 -9.53
C THR A 176 -6.27 -13.62 -10.61
N LEU A 177 -5.26 -12.77 -10.54
CA LEU A 177 -4.05 -12.79 -11.34
C LEU A 177 -2.87 -13.12 -10.43
N GLU A 178 -1.92 -13.89 -10.92
CA GLU A 178 -0.67 -14.12 -10.23
C GLU A 178 0.38 -13.14 -10.73
N MET A 179 1.08 -12.51 -9.79
CA MET A 179 2.20 -11.64 -10.05
C MET A 179 3.48 -12.36 -9.67
N ASP A 180 4.43 -12.38 -10.60
CA ASP A 180 5.80 -12.84 -10.38
C ASP A 180 6.73 -11.75 -10.89
N LEU A 181 7.50 -11.16 -9.99
CA LEU A 181 8.36 -10.00 -10.26
C LEU A 181 9.78 -10.28 -9.77
N ALA A 182 10.72 -10.39 -10.69
CA ALA A 182 12.12 -10.41 -10.34
C ALA A 182 12.57 -9.01 -9.90
N LEU A 183 13.15 -8.90 -8.70
CA LEU A 183 13.65 -7.64 -8.18
C LEU A 183 15.08 -7.40 -8.68
N ASP A 184 15.29 -6.22 -9.27
CA ASP A 184 16.63 -5.76 -9.63
C ASP A 184 17.34 -5.20 -8.41
N THR A 185 18.00 -6.08 -7.68
CA THR A 185 18.74 -5.73 -6.45
C THR A 185 19.99 -6.59 -6.30
N THR A 186 21.02 -5.99 -5.72
CA THR A 186 22.26 -6.65 -5.35
C THR A 186 22.29 -7.14 -3.90
N LEU A 187 21.12 -7.16 -3.24
CA LEU A 187 21.02 -7.64 -1.86
C LEU A 187 21.36 -9.14 -1.78
N PRO A 188 22.14 -9.56 -0.78
CA PRO A 188 22.50 -10.96 -0.61
C PRO A 188 21.27 -11.79 -0.19
N GLU A 189 21.36 -13.10 -0.34
CA GLU A 189 20.33 -14.05 0.12
C GLU A 189 20.01 -13.93 1.61
N THR A 190 21.01 -13.50 2.40
CA THR A 190 20.87 -13.32 3.86
C THR A 190 20.15 -12.05 4.26
N ALA A 191 19.69 -11.22 3.30
CA ALA A 191 18.92 -10.03 3.61
C ALA A 191 17.49 -10.38 4.01
N ASP A 192 17.02 -9.78 5.09
CA ASP A 192 15.60 -9.83 5.46
C ASP A 192 14.85 -8.73 4.73
N LEU A 193 13.84 -9.13 3.97
CA LEU A 193 13.00 -8.23 3.18
C LEU A 193 11.56 -8.30 3.67
N TYR A 194 10.96 -7.14 3.84
CA TYR A 194 9.57 -7.00 4.28
C TYR A 194 8.76 -6.35 3.15
N PRO A 195 8.02 -7.14 2.35
CA PRO A 195 7.27 -6.62 1.23
C PRO A 195 5.98 -5.94 1.70
N GLU A 196 5.71 -4.76 1.13
CA GLU A 196 4.42 -4.09 1.21
C GLU A 196 3.94 -3.84 -0.23
N CYS A 197 2.73 -4.28 -0.58
CA CYS A 197 2.12 -4.07 -1.89
C CYS A 197 0.94 -3.09 -1.77
N TRP A 198 0.82 -2.13 -2.69
CA TRP A 198 -0.28 -1.15 -2.78
C TRP A 198 -0.66 -0.84 -4.23
#